data_3da5c64b7a3a93c1a40b1b93a2604b26
#
_entry.id   3da5c64b7a3a93c1a40b1b93a2604b26
#
_cell.length_a   1.000
_cell.length_b   1.000
_cell.length_c   1.000
_cell.angle_alpha   90.00
_cell.angle_beta   90.00
_cell.angle_gamma   90.00
#
_symmetry.space_group_name_H-M   'P 1'
#
loop_
_entity.id
_entity.type
_entity.pdbx_description
1 polymer ?
#
loop_
_entity_poly.entity_id
_entity_poly.type
_entity_poly.pdbx_seq_one_letter_code
_entity_poly.pdbx_strand_id
1 'polypeptide(L)'
;MIDKQELLECSIRNFIKFGSKRFSMNELASKLGISKKTIYKHFKTKDELVAKGVRLLTDKYLHEVDKIKKNNEDPLLKIILIKKTSFQYLNYFKPSFLYGIKKYYRNT
;
A
#
# COMPACT_ATOMS: atom_id res chain seq x y z
N MET A 1 21.15 -3.44 -5.33
CA MET A 1 20.62 -2.24 -4.69
C MET A 1 19.12 -2.17 -4.94
N ILE A 2 18.35 -1.85 -3.93
CA ILE A 2 16.89 -1.75 -4.04
C ILE A 2 16.51 -0.52 -4.87
N ASP A 3 15.60 -0.66 -5.83
CA ASP A 3 15.12 0.49 -6.60
C ASP A 3 13.92 1.12 -5.89
N LYS A 4 13.50 2.28 -6.40
CA LYS A 4 12.43 3.08 -5.77
C LYS A 4 11.10 2.32 -5.72
N GLN A 5 10.74 1.65 -6.80
CA GLN A 5 9.49 0.90 -6.88
C GLN A 5 9.48 -0.29 -5.93
N GLU A 6 10.57 -1.03 -5.89
CA GLU A 6 10.73 -2.17 -5.00
C GLU A 6 10.69 -1.73 -3.53
N LEU A 7 11.37 -0.61 -3.22
CA LEU A 7 11.34 -0.03 -1.89
C LEU A 7 9.92 0.34 -1.48
N LEU A 8 9.16 0.96 -2.38
CA LEU A 8 7.79 1.35 -2.11
C LEU A 8 6.90 0.14 -1.83
N GLU A 9 7.00 -0.89 -2.65
CA GLU A 9 6.20 -2.10 -2.48
C GLU A 9 6.51 -2.82 -1.17
N CYS A 10 7.78 -2.96 -0.84
CA CYS A 10 8.19 -3.60 0.41
C CYS A 10 7.78 -2.77 1.62
N SER A 11 7.90 -1.46 1.52
CA SER A 11 7.53 -0.56 2.60
C SER A 11 6.04 -0.61 2.91
N ILE A 12 5.19 -0.52 1.89
CA ILE A 12 3.74 -0.53 2.13
C ILE A 12 3.27 -1.86 2.70
N ARG A 13 3.86 -2.98 2.29
CA ARG A 13 3.54 -4.28 2.87
C ARG A 13 3.84 -4.32 4.37
N ASN A 14 4.97 -3.74 4.77
CA ASN A 14 5.36 -3.69 6.18
C ASN A 14 4.45 -2.75 6.97
N PHE A 15 4.11 -1.60 6.42
CA PHE A 15 3.20 -0.67 7.09
C PHE A 15 1.81 -1.26 7.27
N ILE A 16 1.32 -2.01 6.30
CA ILE A 16 0.03 -2.72 6.40
C ILE A 16 0.09 -3.77 7.51
N LYS A 17 1.17 -4.54 7.55
CA LYS A 17 1.32 -5.64 8.51
C LYS A 17 1.47 -5.15 9.95
N PHE A 18 2.27 -4.11 10.17
CA PHE A 18 2.64 -3.67 11.51
C PHE A 18 1.98 -2.36 11.95
N GLY A 19 1.26 -1.70 11.06
CA GLY A 19 0.63 -0.41 11.34
C GLY A 19 1.53 0.76 10.94
N SER A 20 0.98 1.71 10.19
CA SER A 20 1.76 2.84 9.68
C SER A 20 2.21 3.80 10.78
N LYS A 21 1.47 3.86 11.89
CA LYS A 21 1.84 4.71 13.01
C LYS A 21 2.96 4.10 13.87
N ARG A 22 2.85 2.80 14.16
CA ARG A 22 3.78 2.12 15.07
C ARG A 22 5.10 1.74 14.43
N PHE A 23 5.07 1.40 13.15
CA PHE A 23 6.25 0.90 12.46
C PHE A 23 7.14 2.07 12.06
N SER A 24 8.32 2.17 12.68
CA SER A 24 9.23 3.29 12.47
C SER A 24 10.08 3.10 11.21
N MET A 25 10.70 4.20 10.76
CA MET A 25 11.64 4.14 9.64
C MET A 25 12.89 3.33 10.00
N ASN A 26 13.29 3.34 11.27
CA ASN A 26 14.39 2.49 11.73
C ASN A 26 14.05 1.02 11.60
N GLU A 27 12.84 0.65 12.00
CA GLU A 27 12.36 -0.73 11.89
C GLU A 27 12.24 -1.15 10.42
N LEU A 28 11.76 -0.25 9.57
CA LEU A 28 11.66 -0.51 8.14
C LEU A 28 13.04 -0.77 7.54
N ALA A 29 14.00 0.09 7.83
CA ALA A 29 15.37 -0.07 7.35
C ALA A 29 15.95 -1.41 7.77
N SER A 30 15.73 -1.78 9.03
CA SER A 30 16.18 -3.06 9.57
C SER A 30 15.55 -4.25 8.84
N LYS A 31 14.24 -4.19 8.61
CA LYS A 31 13.52 -5.25 7.90
C LYS A 31 14.00 -5.43 6.46
N LEU A 32 14.30 -4.33 5.79
CA LEU A 32 14.73 -4.36 4.39
C LEU A 32 16.24 -4.60 4.24
N GLY A 33 16.99 -4.57 5.33
CA GLY A 33 18.44 -4.77 5.29
C GLY A 33 19.18 -3.62 4.62
N ILE A 34 18.64 -2.40 4.70
CA ILE A 34 19.25 -1.20 4.10
C ILE A 34 19.36 -0.11 5.17
N SER A 35 20.11 0.95 4.85
CA SER A 35 20.23 2.07 5.77
C SER A 35 19.03 3.00 5.68
N LYS A 36 18.73 3.68 6.77
CA LYS A 36 17.69 4.71 6.79
C LYS A 36 17.98 5.81 5.77
N LYS A 37 19.25 6.13 5.60
CA LYS A 37 19.70 7.09 4.59
C LYS A 37 19.27 6.69 3.18
N THR A 38 19.34 5.40 2.86
CA THR A 38 18.92 4.88 1.56
C THR A 38 17.42 5.11 1.35
N ILE A 39 16.60 4.90 2.39
CA ILE A 39 15.16 5.15 2.30
C ILE A 39 14.90 6.63 2.03
N TYR A 40 15.52 7.53 2.80
CA TYR A 40 15.33 8.97 2.65
C TYR A 40 15.88 9.53 1.36
N LYS A 41 16.74 8.80 0.68
CA LYS A 41 17.23 9.16 -0.65
C LYS A 41 16.07 9.12 -1.68
N HIS A 42 15.11 8.21 -1.50
CA HIS A 42 13.98 8.02 -2.41
C HIS A 42 12.71 8.72 -1.93
N PHE A 43 12.50 8.80 -0.63
CA PHE A 43 11.29 9.39 -0.03
C PHE A 43 11.72 10.30 1.11
N LYS A 44 11.39 11.58 1.00
CA LYS A 44 11.84 12.59 1.95
C LYS A 44 11.34 12.39 3.38
N THR A 45 10.09 11.90 3.50
CA THR A 45 9.46 11.70 4.80
C THR A 45 8.73 10.35 4.83
N LYS A 46 8.44 9.90 6.04
CA LYS A 46 7.60 8.71 6.24
C LYS A 46 6.20 8.95 5.66
N ASP A 47 5.65 10.14 5.85
CA ASP A 47 4.32 10.50 5.33
C ASP A 47 4.27 10.37 3.82
N GLU A 48 5.30 10.84 3.12
CA GLU A 48 5.39 10.70 1.67
C GLU A 48 5.42 9.23 1.27
N LEU A 49 6.22 8.43 1.96
CA LEU A 49 6.33 7.00 1.68
C LEU A 49 5.00 6.28 1.87
N VAL A 50 4.30 6.56 2.97
CA VAL A 50 2.99 5.96 3.25
C VAL A 50 1.96 6.39 2.21
N ALA A 51 1.92 7.69 1.88
CA ALA A 51 0.98 8.22 0.89
C ALA A 51 1.16 7.57 -0.47
N LYS A 52 2.40 7.46 -0.92
CA LYS A 52 2.71 6.84 -2.21
C LYS A 52 2.42 5.34 -2.20
N GLY A 53 2.62 4.69 -1.05
CA GLY A 53 2.27 3.28 -0.89
C GLY A 53 0.79 3.03 -1.00
N VAL A 54 -0.03 3.87 -0.36
CA VAL A 54 -1.49 3.80 -0.45
C VAL A 54 -1.94 4.02 -1.90
N ARG A 55 -1.36 5.00 -2.57
CA ARG A 55 -1.66 5.27 -3.97
C ARG A 55 -1.33 4.07 -4.86
N LEU A 56 -0.19 3.43 -4.60
CA LEU A 56 0.21 2.23 -5.34
C LEU A 56 -0.84 1.12 -5.19
N LEU A 57 -1.33 0.88 -3.97
CA LEU A 57 -2.36 -0.11 -3.71
C LEU A 57 -3.67 0.23 -4.42
N THR A 58 -4.07 1.51 -4.36
CA THR A 58 -5.28 1.99 -5.02
C THR A 58 -5.18 1.79 -6.52
N ASP A 59 -4.06 2.15 -7.12
CA ASP A 59 -3.84 1.99 -8.56
C ASP A 59 -3.88 0.52 -8.97
N LYS A 60 -3.29 -0.36 -8.16
CA LYS A 60 -3.34 -1.80 -8.42
C LYS A 60 -4.77 -2.34 -8.37
N TYR A 61 -5.53 -1.90 -7.38
CA TYR A 61 -6.93 -2.31 -7.24
C TYR A 61 -7.75 -1.86 -8.46
N LEU A 62 -7.63 -0.60 -8.84
CA LEU A 62 -8.35 -0.05 -9.99
C LEU A 62 -7.96 -0.77 -11.27
N HIS A 63 -6.69 -1.10 -11.43
CA HIS A 63 -6.20 -1.84 -12.59
C HIS A 63 -6.82 -3.24 -12.65
N GLU A 64 -6.90 -3.94 -11.54
CA GLU A 64 -7.50 -5.27 -11.48
C GLU A 64 -9.00 -5.23 -11.77
N VAL A 65 -9.71 -4.24 -11.24
CA VAL A 65 -11.15 -4.06 -11.50
C VAL A 65 -11.37 -3.78 -13.00
N ASP A 66 -10.58 -2.91 -13.58
CA ASP A 66 -10.67 -2.58 -15.01
C ASP A 66 -10.43 -3.82 -15.88
N LYS A 67 -9.44 -4.61 -15.51
CA LYS A 67 -9.11 -5.86 -16.20
C LYS A 67 -10.28 -6.86 -16.15
N ILE A 68 -10.94 -6.97 -15.01
CA ILE A 68 -12.13 -7.83 -14.86
C ILE A 68 -13.24 -7.34 -15.78
N LYS A 69 -13.48 -6.02 -15.82
CA LYS A 69 -14.53 -5.44 -16.66
C LYS A 69 -14.27 -5.69 -18.14
N LYS A 70 -13.02 -5.65 -18.58
CA LYS A 70 -12.66 -5.81 -19.99
C LYS A 70 -12.64 -7.25 -20.45
N ASN A 71 -12.24 -8.17 -19.57
CA ASN A 71 -11.98 -9.56 -19.96
C ASN A 71 -13.15 -10.52 -19.73
N ASN A 72 -14.22 -10.06 -19.12
CA ASN A 72 -15.39 -10.91 -18.84
C ASN A 72 -16.63 -10.33 -19.50
N GLU A 73 -17.37 -11.17 -20.22
CA GLU A 73 -18.59 -10.75 -20.88
C GLU A 73 -19.82 -10.95 -20.00
N ASP A 74 -19.79 -11.92 -19.08
CA ASP A 74 -20.90 -12.23 -18.19
C ASP A 74 -21.01 -11.18 -17.09
N PRO A 75 -22.10 -10.38 -17.06
CA PRO A 75 -22.26 -9.33 -16.03
C PRO A 75 -22.28 -9.89 -14.60
N LEU A 76 -22.87 -11.06 -14.40
CA LEU A 76 -22.93 -11.66 -13.07
C LEU A 76 -21.53 -12.07 -12.58
N LEU A 77 -20.74 -12.67 -13.46
CA LEU A 77 -19.36 -13.05 -13.15
C LEU A 77 -18.51 -11.83 -12.84
N LYS A 78 -18.68 -10.74 -13.58
CA LYS A 78 -17.99 -9.47 -13.31
C LYS A 78 -18.25 -8.98 -11.89
N ILE A 79 -19.52 -8.99 -11.47
CA ILE A 79 -19.90 -8.54 -10.13
C ILE A 79 -19.23 -9.41 -9.07
N ILE A 80 -19.26 -10.72 -9.25
CA ILE A 80 -18.67 -11.66 -8.30
C ILE A 80 -17.15 -11.43 -8.18
N LEU A 81 -16.46 -11.31 -9.31
CA LEU A 81 -15.00 -11.10 -9.33
C LEU A 81 -14.61 -9.76 -8.74
N ILE A 82 -15.37 -8.69 -9.02
CA ILE A 82 -15.08 -7.37 -8.46
C ILE A 82 -15.28 -7.39 -6.94
N LYS A 83 -16.32 -8.02 -6.45
CA LYS A 83 -16.56 -8.16 -5.01
C LYS A 83 -15.44 -8.93 -4.33
N LYS A 84 -14.97 -10.02 -4.95
CA LYS A 84 -13.87 -10.82 -4.43
C LYS A 84 -12.58 -9.98 -4.35
N THR A 85 -12.27 -9.24 -5.41
CA THR A 85 -11.10 -8.37 -5.46
C THR A 85 -11.19 -7.28 -4.41
N SER A 86 -12.35 -6.63 -4.29
CA SER A 86 -12.58 -5.59 -3.29
C SER A 86 -12.38 -6.13 -1.88
N PHE A 87 -12.88 -7.31 -1.58
CA PHE A 87 -12.72 -7.93 -0.27
C PHE A 87 -11.25 -8.23 0.03
N GLN A 88 -10.49 -8.71 -0.95
CA GLN A 88 -9.07 -8.96 -0.80
C GLN A 88 -8.30 -7.69 -0.45
N TYR A 89 -8.60 -6.58 -1.14
CA TYR A 89 -7.93 -5.30 -0.87
C TYR A 89 -8.37 -4.68 0.45
N LEU A 90 -9.61 -4.88 0.87
CA LEU A 90 -10.06 -4.41 2.18
C LEU A 90 -9.28 -5.03 3.33
N ASN A 91 -8.78 -6.25 3.16
CA ASN A 91 -7.96 -6.89 4.17
C ASN A 91 -6.63 -6.17 4.41
N TYR A 92 -6.16 -5.37 3.45
CA TYR A 92 -4.97 -4.55 3.63
C TYR A 92 -5.22 -3.38 4.58
N PHE A 93 -6.48 -2.95 4.71
CA PHE A 93 -6.84 -1.78 5.52
C PHE A 93 -7.28 -2.19 6.92
N LYS A 94 -6.38 -2.84 7.63
CA LYS A 94 -6.61 -3.21 9.04
C LYS A 94 -6.77 -1.95 9.89
N PRO A 95 -7.48 -2.03 11.04
CA PRO A 95 -7.68 -0.85 11.89
C PRO A 95 -6.38 -0.13 12.28
N SER A 96 -5.31 -0.87 12.56
CA SER A 96 -4.02 -0.26 12.90
C SER A 96 -3.44 0.56 11.75
N PHE A 97 -3.58 0.09 10.52
CA PHE A 97 -3.11 0.80 9.34
C PHE A 97 -3.96 2.04 9.07
N LEU A 98 -5.29 1.90 9.11
CA LEU A 98 -6.21 3.02 8.91
C LEU A 98 -6.03 4.11 9.96
N TYR A 99 -5.81 3.72 11.20
CA TYR A 99 -5.55 4.68 12.27
C TYR A 99 -4.32 5.53 11.98
N GLY A 100 -3.25 4.89 11.51
CA GLY A 100 -2.03 5.59 11.16
C GLY A 100 -2.24 6.57 10.01
N ILE A 101 -2.96 6.15 8.96
CA ILE A 101 -3.28 7.01 7.83
C ILE A 101 -4.13 8.20 8.27
N LYS A 102 -5.17 7.96 9.06
CA LYS A 102 -6.04 9.02 9.57
C LYS A 102 -5.23 10.07 10.32
N LYS A 103 -4.24 9.64 11.10
CA LYS A 103 -3.39 10.57 11.84
C LYS A 103 -2.55 11.43 10.89
N TYR A 104 -1.98 10.85 9.84
CA TYR A 104 -1.13 11.59 8.92
C TYR A 104 -1.90 12.47 7.94
N TYR A 105 -3.11 12.08 7.56
CA TYR A 105 -3.84 12.73 6.46
C TYR A 105 -5.18 13.32 6.84
N ARG A 106 -5.50 13.43 8.11
CA ARG A 106 -6.81 13.93 8.54
C ARG A 106 -7.09 15.36 8.12
N ASN A 107 -6.06 16.13 7.80
CA ASN A 107 -6.20 17.53 7.39
C ASN A 107 -6.09 17.71 5.87
N THR A 108 -6.05 16.65 5.12
CA THR A 108 -6.04 16.69 3.64
C THR A 108 -7.38 16.21 3.02
#